data_865f8e3757fdbd9b8cdc08bda1b141d5
#
_entry.id   865f8e3757fdbd9b8cdc08bda1b141d5
#
_cell.length_a   1.000
_cell.length_b   1.000
_cell.length_c   1.000
_cell.angle_alpha   90.00
_cell.angle_beta   90.00
_cell.angle_gamma   90.00
#
_symmetry.space_group_name_H-M   'P 1'
#
loop_
_entity.id
_entity.type
_entity.pdbx_description
1 polymer ?
#
loop_
_entity_poly.entity_id
_entity_poly.type
_entity_poly.pdbx_seq_one_letter_code
_entity_poly.pdbx_strand_id
1 'polypeptide(L)'
;KAAFAATAQARDDEMRHRIERHQAQRRARLPGMRTIEEPLALDRVIRRYSRPERLLVIDCLTLWLANQLARHEDVVPRKGHGVAENFCQSEAMTSLLTAIEQSRGPLVFVSNEIGLGVVPVGAGVRAYVDALGWLNQQVAARCQRACLMVAGQPLWLKRETQPAATQTSFPTERPYEAIPTLVETLLGTSSASHPVLPSVAAALSGLSDSMIGTGGQPSAAFGNDPEAGQGRRPDGEGTDGTGPGTVWFVGAGPGDPDLLTVKGRDLIAQAGAILFAGSLVSEAATRWAPPGCEIADSKGMTLEEICHWLASRALRHRTVIRLQTGDPSLYGALIEMVQPLDDAGVPVKVVPGVSSAFAAAAAGVESLTLPEVTQTVILTRVAGRTPMPEGEDLVSLARHRSTLCIFLSITLLSSIQRDLRAAGWPEDAPILVVHKASWPGEEKIVRSTLADVKEACRQAKIVSQAMIIASPTIGARQWSTLTKSRLYDASFTHRFRRASEERLVDMAVGKLNPRSETRVLEGQTKTTFTDEASDDNLQ
;
A
#
# COMPACT_ATOMS: atom_id res chain seq x y z
N LYS A 1 20.80 1.41 -29.85
CA LYS A 1 20.15 0.18 -30.38
C LYS A 1 19.65 -0.66 -29.21
N ALA A 2 18.53 -1.41 -29.38
CA ALA A 2 18.00 -2.30 -28.35
C ALA A 2 18.00 -3.76 -28.82
N ALA A 3 18.18 -4.69 -27.88
CA ALA A 3 17.98 -6.12 -28.06
C ALA A 3 17.14 -6.68 -26.89
N PHE A 4 16.38 -7.71 -27.14
CA PHE A 4 15.45 -8.32 -26.21
C PHE A 4 15.80 -9.81 -26.04
N ALA A 5 16.04 -10.25 -24.84
CA ALA A 5 16.25 -11.65 -24.49
C ALA A 5 14.97 -12.20 -23.84
N ALA A 6 14.31 -13.12 -24.52
CA ALA A 6 13.11 -13.80 -24.07
C ALA A 6 13.46 -15.14 -23.44
N THR A 7 12.95 -15.42 -22.26
CA THR A 7 13.22 -16.65 -21.50
C THR A 7 12.08 -17.66 -21.54
N ALA A 8 10.94 -17.29 -22.11
CA ALA A 8 9.76 -18.14 -22.17
C ALA A 8 9.98 -19.37 -23.06
N GLN A 9 9.46 -20.53 -22.64
CA GLN A 9 9.34 -21.76 -23.41
C GLN A 9 7.87 -22.10 -23.64
N ALA A 10 7.52 -22.49 -24.86
CA ALA A 10 6.17 -22.95 -25.22
C ALA A 10 5.97 -24.41 -24.76
N ARG A 11 5.58 -24.60 -23.48
CA ARG A 11 5.35 -25.94 -22.92
C ARG A 11 3.93 -26.46 -23.17
N ASP A 12 3.01 -25.56 -23.46
CA ASP A 12 1.60 -25.83 -23.79
C ASP A 12 1.10 -24.85 -24.86
N ASP A 13 -0.13 -25.08 -25.35
CA ASP A 13 -0.72 -24.27 -26.41
C ASP A 13 -1.06 -22.85 -25.94
N GLU A 14 -1.46 -22.67 -24.69
CA GLU A 14 -1.72 -21.34 -24.11
C GLU A 14 -0.45 -20.50 -24.11
N MET A 15 0.64 -21.05 -23.62
CA MET A 15 1.95 -20.37 -23.58
C MET A 15 2.46 -20.09 -25.00
N ARG A 16 2.23 -20.99 -25.98
CA ARG A 16 2.57 -20.75 -27.38
C ARG A 16 1.85 -19.53 -27.94
N HIS A 17 0.54 -19.46 -27.80
CA HIS A 17 -0.25 -18.30 -28.23
C HIS A 17 0.15 -17.01 -27.52
N ARG A 18 0.51 -17.10 -26.25
CA ARG A 18 1.00 -15.95 -25.47
C ARG A 18 2.33 -15.44 -26.01
N ILE A 19 3.28 -16.31 -26.29
CA ILE A 19 4.58 -15.97 -26.88
C ILE A 19 4.39 -15.32 -28.26
N GLU A 20 3.56 -15.91 -29.15
CA GLU A 20 3.26 -15.39 -30.47
C GLU A 20 2.66 -13.98 -30.40
N ARG A 21 1.69 -13.77 -29.52
CA ARG A 21 1.07 -12.46 -29.30
C ARG A 21 2.11 -11.42 -28.83
N HIS A 22 2.97 -11.75 -27.86
CA HIS A 22 4.02 -10.86 -27.40
C HIS A 22 5.07 -10.57 -28.48
N GLN A 23 5.42 -11.56 -29.31
CA GLN A 23 6.31 -11.36 -30.46
C GLN A 23 5.68 -10.40 -31.49
N ALA A 24 4.39 -10.60 -31.83
CA ALA A 24 3.65 -9.73 -32.75
C ALA A 24 3.59 -8.29 -32.23
N GLN A 25 3.24 -8.10 -30.96
CA GLN A 25 3.21 -6.78 -30.32
C GLN A 25 4.59 -6.09 -30.32
N ARG A 26 5.67 -6.82 -30.02
CA ARG A 26 7.04 -6.26 -30.08
C ARG A 26 7.42 -5.84 -31.50
N ARG A 27 7.14 -6.66 -32.51
CA ARG A 27 7.39 -6.33 -33.92
C ARG A 27 6.65 -5.08 -34.38
N ALA A 28 5.40 -4.93 -33.94
CA ALA A 28 4.57 -3.79 -34.28
C ALA A 28 5.08 -2.49 -33.62
N ARG A 29 5.50 -2.55 -32.33
CA ARG A 29 5.92 -1.38 -31.57
C ARG A 29 7.36 -0.95 -31.85
N LEU A 30 8.26 -1.89 -32.10
CA LEU A 30 9.69 -1.65 -32.29
C LEU A 30 10.21 -2.43 -33.52
N PRO A 31 9.88 -1.98 -34.73
CA PRO A 31 10.39 -2.59 -35.96
C PRO A 31 11.92 -2.57 -35.95
N GLY A 32 12.54 -3.73 -36.13
CA GLY A 32 14.02 -3.87 -36.16
C GLY A 32 14.68 -4.14 -34.81
N MET A 33 13.95 -4.28 -33.71
CA MET A 33 14.50 -4.78 -32.46
C MET A 33 14.82 -6.28 -32.57
N ARG A 34 16.09 -6.63 -32.27
CA ARG A 34 16.51 -8.02 -32.28
C ARG A 34 15.97 -8.77 -31.07
N THR A 35 15.20 -9.84 -31.30
CA THR A 35 14.79 -10.77 -30.25
C THR A 35 15.74 -11.98 -30.23
N ILE A 36 16.16 -12.39 -29.04
CA ILE A 36 17.02 -13.54 -28.74
C ILE A 36 16.18 -14.44 -27.82
N GLU A 37 15.89 -15.65 -28.26
CA GLU A 37 15.19 -16.64 -27.44
C GLU A 37 16.23 -17.50 -26.74
N GLU A 38 16.37 -17.34 -25.43
CA GLU A 38 17.34 -18.07 -24.61
C GLU A 38 16.74 -18.37 -23.23
N PRO A 39 16.19 -19.56 -23.04
CA PRO A 39 15.51 -19.92 -21.80
C PRO A 39 16.45 -20.26 -20.64
N LEU A 40 17.73 -20.56 -20.89
CA LEU A 40 18.62 -21.16 -19.89
C LEU A 40 19.94 -20.40 -19.70
N ALA A 41 20.67 -20.08 -20.78
CA ALA A 41 22.03 -19.56 -20.72
C ALA A 41 22.06 -18.02 -20.79
N LEU A 42 21.35 -17.32 -19.90
CA LEU A 42 21.30 -15.85 -19.86
C LEU A 42 22.67 -15.20 -19.68
N ASP A 43 23.56 -15.82 -18.93
CA ASP A 43 24.94 -15.38 -18.77
C ASP A 43 25.67 -15.25 -20.10
N ARG A 44 25.49 -16.22 -21.00
CA ARG A 44 26.08 -16.20 -22.36
C ARG A 44 25.45 -15.09 -23.21
N VAL A 45 24.14 -14.86 -23.08
CA VAL A 45 23.47 -13.76 -23.79
C VAL A 45 24.01 -12.42 -23.33
N ILE A 46 24.17 -12.21 -22.03
CA ILE A 46 24.72 -10.97 -21.48
C ILE A 46 26.14 -10.76 -21.98
N ARG A 47 27.04 -11.74 -21.84
CA ARG A 47 28.43 -11.65 -22.31
C ARG A 47 28.54 -11.37 -23.81
N ARG A 48 27.65 -11.97 -24.63
CA ARG A 48 27.69 -11.84 -26.09
C ARG A 48 27.08 -10.54 -26.59
N TYR A 49 25.99 -10.05 -25.97
CA TYR A 49 25.19 -8.97 -26.50
C TYR A 49 25.28 -7.67 -25.73
N SER A 50 25.81 -7.65 -24.50
CA SER A 50 26.03 -6.41 -23.74
C SER A 50 27.10 -5.56 -24.41
N ARG A 51 26.75 -4.33 -24.82
CA ARG A 51 27.64 -3.35 -25.47
C ARG A 51 27.26 -1.95 -24.98
N PRO A 52 28.19 -0.99 -24.87
CA PRO A 52 27.91 0.36 -24.38
C PRO A 52 26.77 1.04 -25.13
N GLU A 53 26.67 0.82 -26.44
CA GLU A 53 25.67 1.45 -27.32
C GLU A 53 24.37 0.63 -27.48
N ARG A 54 24.19 -0.43 -26.68
CA ARG A 54 23.05 -1.35 -26.80
C ARG A 54 22.39 -1.61 -25.47
N LEU A 55 21.14 -1.23 -25.36
CA LEU A 55 20.27 -1.67 -24.27
C LEU A 55 19.89 -3.15 -24.49
N LEU A 56 20.14 -4.00 -23.49
CA LEU A 56 19.67 -5.39 -23.48
C LEU A 56 18.59 -5.55 -22.42
N VAL A 57 17.38 -5.91 -22.86
CA VAL A 57 16.23 -6.19 -22.00
C VAL A 57 16.06 -7.68 -21.83
N ILE A 58 16.00 -8.16 -20.61
CA ILE A 58 15.80 -9.58 -20.24
C ILE A 58 14.38 -9.74 -19.68
N ASP A 59 13.54 -10.53 -20.35
CA ASP A 59 12.14 -10.76 -19.96
C ASP A 59 11.84 -12.28 -20.01
N CYS A 60 11.76 -12.94 -18.84
CA CYS A 60 11.89 -12.43 -17.49
C CYS A 60 12.72 -13.40 -16.62
N LEU A 61 13.23 -12.93 -15.50
CA LEU A 61 13.95 -13.77 -14.52
C LEU A 61 13.06 -14.86 -13.93
N THR A 62 11.76 -14.59 -13.80
CA THR A 62 10.76 -15.53 -13.30
C THR A 62 10.73 -16.81 -14.13
N LEU A 63 10.57 -16.70 -15.47
CA LEU A 63 10.52 -17.86 -16.35
C LEU A 63 11.90 -18.51 -16.50
N TRP A 64 12.98 -17.72 -16.50
CA TRP A 64 14.34 -18.26 -16.49
C TRP A 64 14.57 -19.18 -15.28
N LEU A 65 14.18 -18.72 -14.08
CA LEU A 65 14.30 -19.53 -12.86
C LEU A 65 13.46 -20.80 -12.95
N ALA A 66 12.22 -20.71 -13.43
CA ALA A 66 11.36 -21.87 -13.63
C ALA A 66 12.00 -22.91 -14.59
N ASN A 67 12.63 -22.45 -15.66
CA ASN A 67 13.33 -23.33 -16.60
C ASN A 67 14.57 -23.98 -16.00
N GLN A 68 15.31 -23.26 -15.15
CA GLN A 68 16.48 -23.80 -14.44
C GLN A 68 16.06 -24.89 -13.45
N LEU A 69 15.03 -24.62 -12.63
CA LEU A 69 14.56 -25.60 -11.64
C LEU A 69 13.98 -26.86 -12.30
N ALA A 70 13.25 -26.71 -13.41
CA ALA A 70 12.73 -27.85 -14.14
C ALA A 70 13.81 -28.80 -14.73
N ARG A 71 15.04 -28.31 -14.92
CA ARG A 71 16.19 -29.17 -15.32
C ARG A 71 16.78 -29.96 -14.16
N HIS A 72 16.54 -29.51 -12.93
CA HIS A 72 17.12 -30.09 -11.72
C HIS A 72 16.15 -31.00 -10.96
N GLU A 73 14.94 -31.28 -11.50
CA GLU A 73 13.98 -32.20 -10.88
C GLU A 73 14.53 -33.63 -10.71
N ASP A 74 15.55 -34.03 -11.49
CA ASP A 74 16.24 -35.32 -11.37
C ASP A 74 17.36 -35.33 -10.31
N VAL A 75 17.66 -34.20 -9.65
CA VAL A 75 18.70 -34.14 -8.62
C VAL A 75 18.08 -34.36 -7.24
N VAL A 76 18.21 -35.56 -6.73
CA VAL A 76 17.83 -35.93 -5.34
C VAL A 76 18.40 -34.91 -4.36
N PRO A 77 17.56 -34.32 -3.46
CA PRO A 77 18.04 -33.34 -2.48
C PRO A 77 19.15 -33.95 -1.62
N ARG A 78 20.30 -33.32 -1.55
CA ARG A 78 21.33 -33.68 -0.57
C ARG A 78 20.72 -33.52 0.81
N LYS A 79 20.85 -34.54 1.66
CA LYS A 79 20.31 -34.55 3.03
C LYS A 79 20.74 -33.27 3.75
N GLY A 80 19.76 -32.42 4.10
CA GLY A 80 19.94 -31.29 5.00
C GLY A 80 19.73 -29.89 4.42
N HIS A 81 19.67 -29.69 3.09
CA HIS A 81 19.47 -28.37 2.48
C HIS A 81 18.25 -28.37 1.55
N GLY A 82 17.46 -27.30 1.58
CA GLY A 82 16.28 -27.15 0.72
C GLY A 82 16.66 -26.97 -0.76
N VAL A 83 15.76 -27.32 -1.69
CA VAL A 83 15.94 -27.14 -3.14
C VAL A 83 16.29 -25.70 -3.50
N ALA A 84 15.72 -24.72 -2.80
CA ALA A 84 16.00 -23.29 -2.99
C ALA A 84 17.43 -22.92 -2.62
N GLU A 85 17.94 -23.41 -1.49
CA GLU A 85 19.31 -23.11 -1.02
C GLU A 85 20.37 -23.71 -1.95
N ASN A 86 20.16 -24.92 -2.45
CA ASN A 86 21.04 -25.55 -3.43
C ASN A 86 21.07 -24.79 -4.76
N PHE A 87 19.94 -24.27 -5.22
CA PHE A 87 19.87 -23.48 -6.44
C PHE A 87 20.55 -22.11 -6.28
N CYS A 88 20.38 -21.45 -5.14
CA CYS A 88 21.03 -20.16 -4.86
C CYS A 88 22.58 -20.25 -4.94
N GLN A 89 23.14 -21.45 -4.71
CA GLN A 89 24.58 -21.74 -4.80
C GLN A 89 24.97 -22.41 -6.14
N SER A 90 24.04 -22.51 -7.09
CA SER A 90 24.30 -23.20 -8.37
C SER A 90 25.28 -22.43 -9.27
N GLU A 91 25.97 -23.16 -10.15
CA GLU A 91 26.83 -22.57 -11.17
C GLU A 91 26.08 -21.62 -12.10
N ALA A 92 24.83 -21.96 -12.46
CA ALA A 92 23.99 -21.12 -13.30
C ALA A 92 23.71 -19.74 -12.67
N MET A 93 23.44 -19.72 -11.36
CA MET A 93 23.22 -18.48 -10.61
C MET A 93 24.50 -17.65 -10.51
N THR A 94 25.61 -18.28 -10.13
CA THR A 94 26.91 -17.61 -10.01
C THR A 94 27.35 -17.03 -11.35
N SER A 95 27.19 -17.80 -12.45
CA SER A 95 27.53 -17.36 -13.80
C SER A 95 26.69 -16.18 -14.27
N LEU A 96 25.37 -16.17 -13.97
CA LEU A 96 24.47 -15.05 -14.28
C LEU A 96 24.90 -13.79 -13.53
N LEU A 97 25.10 -13.85 -12.20
CA LEU A 97 25.47 -12.69 -11.39
C LEU A 97 26.83 -12.12 -11.82
N THR A 98 27.80 -12.98 -12.11
CA THR A 98 29.11 -12.57 -12.67
C THR A 98 28.96 -11.90 -14.02
N ALA A 99 28.09 -12.41 -14.90
CA ALA A 99 27.86 -11.79 -16.20
C ALA A 99 27.22 -10.41 -16.10
N ILE A 100 26.35 -10.19 -15.10
CA ILE A 100 25.75 -8.89 -14.78
C ILE A 100 26.85 -7.90 -14.35
N GLU A 101 27.70 -8.28 -13.43
CA GLU A 101 28.81 -7.45 -12.93
C GLU A 101 29.80 -7.07 -14.02
N GLN A 102 30.07 -7.99 -14.96
CA GLN A 102 30.99 -7.80 -16.08
C GLN A 102 30.35 -7.21 -17.33
N SER A 103 29.08 -6.79 -17.24
CA SER A 103 28.36 -6.25 -18.38
C SER A 103 28.98 -4.94 -18.86
N ARG A 104 29.02 -4.76 -20.20
CA ARG A 104 29.65 -3.61 -20.84
C ARG A 104 28.64 -2.52 -21.26
N GLY A 105 27.35 -2.78 -21.15
CA GLY A 105 26.30 -1.89 -21.58
C GLY A 105 25.08 -1.96 -20.68
N PRO A 106 24.10 -1.09 -20.88
CA PRO A 106 22.92 -1.03 -20.06
C PRO A 106 22.07 -2.30 -20.16
N LEU A 107 21.67 -2.82 -18.99
CA LEU A 107 20.82 -3.98 -18.83
C LEU A 107 19.50 -3.57 -18.15
N VAL A 108 18.40 -4.15 -18.58
CA VAL A 108 17.09 -4.07 -17.90
C VAL A 108 16.60 -5.49 -17.65
N PHE A 109 16.28 -5.78 -16.40
CA PHE A 109 15.70 -7.07 -16.00
C PHE A 109 14.24 -6.88 -15.65
N VAL A 110 13.41 -7.78 -16.15
CA VAL A 110 11.99 -7.90 -15.75
C VAL A 110 11.87 -9.12 -14.86
N SER A 111 11.21 -8.96 -13.73
CA SER A 111 10.91 -10.04 -12.80
C SER A 111 9.57 -9.80 -12.11
N ASN A 112 9.00 -10.84 -11.50
CA ASN A 112 7.79 -10.73 -10.70
C ASN A 112 8.11 -10.86 -9.21
N GLU A 113 7.36 -10.13 -8.36
CA GLU A 113 7.39 -10.27 -6.91
C GLU A 113 6.23 -11.18 -6.45
N ILE A 114 6.40 -12.49 -6.67
CA ILE A 114 5.37 -13.48 -6.31
C ILE A 114 5.30 -13.76 -4.80
N GLY A 115 6.32 -13.35 -4.05
CA GLY A 115 6.37 -13.45 -2.58
C GLY A 115 5.42 -12.49 -1.85
N LEU A 116 4.85 -11.49 -2.53
CA LEU A 116 3.84 -10.57 -1.98
C LEU A 116 2.45 -11.20 -1.86
N GLY A 117 2.24 -12.38 -2.41
CA GLY A 117 0.97 -13.12 -2.35
C GLY A 117 0.86 -14.05 -1.15
N VAL A 118 -0.23 -14.85 -1.14
CA VAL A 118 -0.43 -15.90 -0.13
C VAL A 118 0.65 -16.98 -0.28
N VAL A 119 1.19 -17.45 0.85
CA VAL A 119 2.22 -18.51 0.86
C VAL A 119 1.64 -19.80 0.25
N PRO A 120 2.22 -20.33 -0.84
CA PRO A 120 1.69 -21.49 -1.53
C PRO A 120 1.73 -22.76 -0.68
N VAL A 121 0.73 -23.64 -0.85
CA VAL A 121 0.65 -24.91 -0.10
C VAL A 121 1.72 -25.91 -0.55
N GLY A 122 2.08 -25.95 -1.83
CA GLY A 122 3.05 -26.90 -2.38
C GLY A 122 4.51 -26.56 -2.01
N ALA A 123 5.27 -27.55 -1.50
CA ALA A 123 6.66 -27.36 -1.10
C ALA A 123 7.55 -26.88 -2.26
N GLY A 124 7.36 -27.42 -3.48
CA GLY A 124 8.09 -27.00 -4.68
C GLY A 124 7.80 -25.56 -5.06
N VAL A 125 6.52 -25.12 -4.94
CA VAL A 125 6.13 -23.74 -5.23
C VAL A 125 6.73 -22.77 -4.20
N ARG A 126 6.79 -23.14 -2.91
CA ARG A 126 7.47 -22.34 -1.89
C ARG A 126 8.96 -22.21 -2.17
N ALA A 127 9.64 -23.33 -2.50
CA ALA A 127 11.04 -23.31 -2.87
C ALA A 127 11.31 -22.40 -4.08
N TYR A 128 10.39 -22.39 -5.04
CA TYR A 128 10.44 -21.49 -6.18
C TYR A 128 10.27 -20.02 -5.78
N VAL A 129 9.29 -19.70 -4.90
CA VAL A 129 9.07 -18.34 -4.38
C VAL A 129 10.30 -17.85 -3.62
N ASP A 130 10.87 -18.68 -2.75
CA ASP A 130 12.06 -18.34 -1.96
C ASP A 130 13.28 -18.11 -2.86
N ALA A 131 13.50 -18.96 -3.87
CA ALA A 131 14.59 -18.82 -4.83
C ALA A 131 14.42 -17.56 -5.71
N LEU A 132 13.19 -17.22 -6.14
CA LEU A 132 12.93 -16.02 -6.92
C LEU A 132 13.13 -14.76 -6.09
N GLY A 133 12.67 -14.73 -4.85
CA GLY A 133 12.90 -13.63 -3.93
C GLY A 133 14.39 -13.37 -3.70
N TRP A 134 15.17 -14.44 -3.49
CA TRP A 134 16.62 -14.34 -3.37
C TRP A 134 17.28 -13.84 -4.68
N LEU A 135 16.88 -14.36 -5.84
CA LEU A 135 17.36 -13.91 -7.15
C LEU A 135 17.08 -12.42 -7.37
N ASN A 136 15.86 -11.98 -7.09
CA ASN A 136 15.46 -10.57 -7.20
C ASN A 136 16.34 -9.67 -6.33
N GLN A 137 16.61 -10.06 -5.09
CA GLN A 137 17.51 -9.33 -4.19
C GLN A 137 18.92 -9.24 -4.74
N GLN A 138 19.49 -10.35 -5.24
CA GLN A 138 20.85 -10.38 -5.77
C GLN A 138 21.01 -9.52 -7.03
N VAL A 139 20.02 -9.55 -7.93
CA VAL A 139 20.02 -8.73 -9.15
C VAL A 139 19.82 -7.26 -8.80
N ALA A 140 18.83 -6.94 -7.94
CA ALA A 140 18.56 -5.56 -7.52
C ALA A 140 19.76 -4.93 -6.78
N ALA A 141 20.50 -5.71 -5.98
CA ALA A 141 21.72 -5.23 -5.31
C ALA A 141 22.78 -4.75 -6.32
N ARG A 142 22.88 -5.39 -7.49
CA ARG A 142 23.83 -5.09 -8.57
C ARG A 142 23.33 -4.04 -9.55
N CYS A 143 22.05 -3.73 -9.55
CA CYS A 143 21.47 -2.70 -10.39
C CYS A 143 21.64 -1.31 -9.77
N GLN A 144 21.86 -0.27 -10.60
CA GLN A 144 21.87 1.13 -10.16
C GLN A 144 20.47 1.62 -9.79
N ARG A 145 19.43 1.05 -10.41
CA ARG A 145 18.02 1.42 -10.21
C ARG A 145 17.18 0.17 -10.08
N ALA A 146 16.18 0.23 -9.20
CA ALA A 146 15.16 -0.81 -9.06
C ALA A 146 13.80 -0.17 -8.81
N CYS A 147 12.77 -0.62 -9.52
CA CYS A 147 11.41 -0.17 -9.31
C CYS A 147 10.44 -1.35 -9.29
N LEU A 148 9.42 -1.24 -8.45
CA LEU A 148 8.26 -2.12 -8.43
C LEU A 148 7.14 -1.46 -9.21
N MET A 149 6.55 -2.18 -10.18
CA MET A 149 5.41 -1.69 -10.95
C MET A 149 4.13 -2.10 -10.24
N VAL A 150 3.35 -1.12 -9.77
CA VAL A 150 2.05 -1.34 -9.11
C VAL A 150 0.98 -0.58 -9.89
N ALA A 151 -0.04 -1.26 -10.38
CA ALA A 151 -1.12 -0.66 -11.18
C ALA A 151 -0.62 0.20 -12.37
N GLY A 152 0.49 -0.22 -13.00
CA GLY A 152 1.12 0.52 -14.10
C GLY A 152 2.01 1.70 -13.67
N GLN A 153 2.11 1.99 -12.38
CA GLN A 153 2.93 3.09 -11.84
C GLN A 153 4.24 2.56 -11.24
N PRO A 154 5.41 3.22 -11.50
CA PRO A 154 6.69 2.81 -10.96
C PRO A 154 6.87 3.28 -9.50
N LEU A 155 7.03 2.33 -8.59
CA LEU A 155 7.51 2.60 -7.23
C LEU A 155 9.04 2.37 -7.19
N TRP A 156 9.81 3.42 -7.08
CA TRP A 156 11.26 3.35 -7.06
C TRP A 156 11.77 2.83 -5.72
N LEU A 157 12.34 1.64 -5.70
CA LEU A 157 12.97 1.01 -4.53
C LEU A 157 14.43 1.43 -4.38
N LYS A 158 15.12 1.70 -5.50
CA LYS A 158 16.51 2.16 -5.55
C LYS A 158 16.66 3.17 -6.68
N ARG A 159 17.21 4.34 -6.33
CA ARG A 159 17.61 5.38 -7.30
C ARG A 159 19.08 5.67 -7.12
N GLU A 160 19.76 6.00 -8.20
CA GLU A 160 21.15 6.44 -8.14
C GLU A 160 21.24 7.74 -7.34
N THR A 161 21.93 7.75 -6.22
CA THR A 161 22.33 8.98 -5.52
C THR A 161 23.41 9.64 -6.37
N GLN A 162 23.12 10.82 -6.94
CA GLN A 162 24.15 11.62 -7.58
C GLN A 162 25.24 11.93 -6.55
N PRO A 163 26.52 11.65 -6.82
CA PRO A 163 27.60 12.21 -6.01
C PRO A 163 27.57 13.73 -6.17
N ALA A 164 27.80 14.45 -5.06
CA ALA A 164 27.88 15.90 -5.04
C ALA A 164 28.78 16.42 -6.18
N ALA A 165 28.24 17.31 -7.00
CA ALA A 165 28.85 17.81 -8.22
C ALA A 165 30.18 18.49 -7.94
N THR A 166 31.26 17.90 -8.42
CA THR A 166 32.46 18.64 -8.79
C THR A 166 32.19 19.25 -10.17
N GLN A 167 32.16 20.56 -10.24
CA GLN A 167 31.95 21.32 -11.48
C GLN A 167 33.06 20.99 -12.50
N THR A 168 32.73 20.28 -13.56
CA THR A 168 33.42 20.36 -14.84
C THR A 168 32.38 20.24 -15.94
N SER A 169 32.34 21.29 -16.76
CA SER A 169 31.46 21.50 -17.89
C SER A 169 31.59 20.43 -18.97
N PHE A 170 30.49 19.68 -19.22
CA PHE A 170 30.30 18.89 -20.43
C PHE A 170 28.89 19.11 -21.00
N PRO A 171 28.71 19.00 -22.33
CA PRO A 171 27.48 19.40 -23.01
C PRO A 171 26.31 18.46 -22.65
N THR A 172 25.18 19.09 -22.36
CA THR A 172 23.91 18.46 -22.04
C THR A 172 23.22 17.91 -23.29
N GLU A 173 23.49 16.65 -23.63
CA GLU A 173 22.51 15.82 -24.32
C GLU A 173 22.25 14.60 -23.47
N ARG A 174 21.02 14.49 -22.97
CA ARG A 174 20.58 13.47 -22.01
C ARG A 174 20.09 12.23 -22.73
N PRO A 175 20.87 11.13 -22.83
CA PRO A 175 20.39 9.87 -23.40
C PRO A 175 19.45 9.08 -22.45
N TYR A 176 19.23 9.52 -21.21
CA TYR A 176 18.60 8.71 -20.16
C TYR A 176 17.11 8.98 -19.92
N GLU A 177 16.55 10.06 -20.45
CA GLU A 177 15.09 10.30 -20.35
C GLU A 177 14.27 9.35 -21.24
N ALA A 178 14.89 8.73 -22.24
CA ALA A 178 14.25 7.78 -23.14
C ALA A 178 14.10 6.35 -22.56
N ILE A 179 14.82 6.02 -21.49
CA ILE A 179 14.81 4.64 -20.94
C ILE A 179 13.48 4.30 -20.25
N PRO A 180 12.87 5.13 -19.40
CA PRO A 180 11.55 4.86 -18.85
C PRO A 180 10.49 4.69 -19.94
N THR A 181 10.46 5.58 -20.92
CA THR A 181 9.52 5.52 -22.04
C THR A 181 9.77 4.29 -22.93
N LEU A 182 11.02 3.90 -23.14
CA LEU A 182 11.36 2.69 -23.90
C LEU A 182 10.98 1.41 -23.12
N VAL A 183 11.19 1.40 -21.81
CA VAL A 183 10.80 0.28 -20.93
C VAL A 183 9.28 0.18 -20.85
N GLU A 184 8.56 1.28 -20.68
CA GLU A 184 7.10 1.32 -20.75
C GLU A 184 6.57 0.87 -22.11
N THR A 185 7.23 1.27 -23.19
CA THR A 185 6.89 0.85 -24.55
C THR A 185 7.18 -0.63 -24.79
N LEU A 186 8.25 -1.17 -24.20
CA LEU A 186 8.63 -2.58 -24.33
C LEU A 186 7.80 -3.51 -23.45
N LEU A 187 7.51 -3.07 -22.23
CA LEU A 187 6.80 -3.87 -21.22
C LEU A 187 5.29 -3.74 -21.33
N GLY A 188 4.81 -2.84 -22.18
CA GLY A 188 3.40 -2.50 -22.41
C GLY A 188 2.44 -3.60 -22.05
N THR A 189 2.03 -3.60 -20.78
CA THR A 189 0.90 -4.31 -20.19
C THR A 189 0.89 -5.82 -20.30
N SER A 190 1.49 -6.47 -19.35
CA SER A 190 1.16 -7.85 -18.99
C SER A 190 -0.19 -7.96 -18.24
N SER A 191 -0.98 -6.89 -18.18
CA SER A 191 -2.31 -6.87 -17.56
C SER A 191 -3.39 -6.49 -18.60
N ALA A 192 -3.40 -7.17 -19.74
CA ALA A 192 -4.46 -6.94 -20.70
C ALA A 192 -5.48 -8.06 -20.69
N SER A 193 -6.53 -7.84 -19.96
CA SER A 193 -7.85 -8.37 -20.25
C SER A 193 -8.93 -7.28 -20.32
N HIS A 194 -8.57 -6.06 -20.79
CA HIS A 194 -9.57 -5.09 -21.27
C HIS A 194 -8.99 -4.26 -22.43
N PRO A 195 -9.76 -4.03 -23.51
CA PRO A 195 -9.34 -3.16 -24.58
C PRO A 195 -9.34 -1.71 -24.08
N VAL A 196 -8.16 -1.11 -24.00
CA VAL A 196 -8.03 0.35 -23.80
C VAL A 196 -8.57 1.01 -25.06
N LEU A 197 -9.63 1.79 -24.90
CA LEU A 197 -10.25 2.58 -25.95
C LEU A 197 -9.21 3.53 -26.62
N PRO A 198 -9.27 3.73 -27.95
CA PRO A 198 -8.30 4.53 -28.71
C PRO A 198 -8.23 6.01 -28.32
N SER A 199 -9.14 6.50 -27.48
CA SER A 199 -9.26 7.92 -27.12
C SER A 199 -8.19 8.46 -26.18
N VAL A 200 -7.50 7.60 -25.43
CA VAL A 200 -6.45 8.04 -24.47
C VAL A 200 -5.11 8.26 -25.17
N ALA A 201 -4.81 7.48 -26.21
CA ALA A 201 -3.60 7.69 -27.00
C ALA A 201 -3.66 8.95 -27.87
N ALA A 202 -4.88 9.35 -28.33
CA ALA A 202 -5.09 10.57 -29.09
C ALA A 202 -5.06 11.84 -28.19
N ALA A 203 -5.44 11.72 -26.92
CA ALA A 203 -5.39 12.85 -25.97
C ALA A 203 -3.96 13.20 -25.52
N LEU A 204 -3.05 12.21 -25.53
CA LEU A 204 -1.65 12.42 -25.14
C LEU A 204 -0.77 12.91 -26.30
N SER A 205 -1.14 12.66 -27.57
CA SER A 205 -0.44 13.20 -28.73
C SER A 205 -0.80 14.66 -29.05
N GLY A 206 -1.90 15.18 -28.49
CA GLY A 206 -2.33 16.57 -28.66
C GLY A 206 -1.68 17.58 -27.67
N LEU A 207 -0.95 17.11 -26.66
CA LEU A 207 -0.35 17.96 -25.64
C LEU A 207 1.12 18.34 -25.90
N SER A 208 1.73 17.78 -26.95
CA SER A 208 3.15 18.07 -27.28
C SER A 208 3.37 19.25 -28.22
N ASP A 209 2.34 19.78 -28.89
CA ASP A 209 2.52 20.81 -29.92
C ASP A 209 2.04 22.23 -29.57
N SER A 210 1.61 22.50 -28.33
CA SER A 210 1.12 23.81 -27.93
C SER A 210 1.95 24.56 -26.88
N MET A 211 3.14 24.10 -26.51
CA MET A 211 4.04 24.82 -25.58
C MET A 211 5.42 25.15 -26.15
N ILE A 212 5.48 25.63 -27.39
CA ILE A 212 6.62 26.43 -27.88
C ILE A 212 6.09 27.78 -28.31
N GLY A 213 6.02 28.69 -27.36
CA GLY A 213 5.59 30.07 -27.59
C GLY A 213 6.06 31.00 -26.48
N THR A 214 7.21 31.61 -26.71
CA THR A 214 7.69 32.95 -26.27
C THR A 214 7.68 33.28 -24.78
N GLY A 215 8.87 33.62 -24.33
CA GLY A 215 9.26 34.15 -23.03
C GLY A 215 8.31 35.17 -22.40
N GLY A 216 7.97 34.92 -21.17
CA GLY A 216 7.41 35.85 -20.24
C GLY A 216 8.03 35.59 -18.87
N GLN A 217 8.72 36.60 -18.35
CA GLN A 217 9.29 36.57 -16.99
C GLN A 217 8.19 36.30 -15.94
N PRO A 218 8.47 35.55 -14.84
CA PRO A 218 7.53 35.41 -13.77
C PRO A 218 7.37 36.75 -13.03
N SER A 219 6.17 37.27 -13.07
CA SER A 219 5.75 38.43 -12.28
C SER A 219 5.73 38.06 -10.82
N ALA A 220 6.56 38.70 -10.03
CA ALA A 220 6.53 38.68 -8.58
C ALA A 220 5.24 39.34 -8.08
N ALA A 221 4.37 38.56 -7.46
CA ALA A 221 3.25 39.07 -6.68
C ALA A 221 3.14 38.27 -5.35
N PHE A 222 4.14 38.47 -4.50
CA PHE A 222 3.96 38.21 -3.06
C PHE A 222 4.05 39.56 -2.36
N GLY A 223 2.88 40.08 -1.96
CA GLY A 223 2.76 41.27 -1.15
C GLY A 223 3.50 41.11 0.19
N ASN A 224 4.36 42.03 0.47
CA ASN A 224 4.98 42.22 1.77
C ASN A 224 3.92 42.64 2.78
N ASP A 225 3.65 41.86 3.77
CA ASP A 225 2.92 42.23 4.97
C ASP A 225 3.98 42.58 6.05
N PRO A 226 4.12 43.84 6.49
CA PRO A 226 5.15 44.26 7.43
C PRO A 226 4.60 44.39 8.86
N GLU A 227 4.12 43.32 9.48
CA GLU A 227 3.93 43.29 10.93
C GLU A 227 3.90 41.86 11.46
N ALA A 228 5.09 41.26 11.70
CA ALA A 228 5.23 40.11 12.58
C ALA A 228 6.42 40.36 13.52
N GLY A 229 6.07 40.72 14.74
CA GLY A 229 6.98 41.01 15.82
C GLY A 229 7.95 39.88 16.12
N GLN A 230 9.17 40.28 16.45
CA GLN A 230 10.26 39.44 16.91
C GLN A 230 9.89 38.66 18.19
N GLY A 231 9.56 37.35 18.01
CA GLY A 231 9.47 36.39 19.12
C GLY A 231 10.76 35.56 19.18
N ARG A 232 11.51 35.70 20.28
CA ARG A 232 12.72 34.94 20.60
C ARG A 232 12.50 33.44 20.50
N ARG A 233 13.43 32.75 19.82
CA ARG A 233 13.58 31.28 19.82
C ARG A 233 14.01 30.82 21.22
N PRO A 234 13.50 29.68 21.75
CA PRO A 234 14.17 28.94 22.79
C PRO A 234 15.35 28.17 22.18
N ASP A 235 16.51 28.35 22.81
CA ASP A 235 17.80 27.78 22.43
C ASP A 235 17.79 26.25 22.54
N GLY A 236 18.27 25.56 21.50
CA GLY A 236 18.51 24.13 21.54
C GLY A 236 18.83 23.50 20.18
N GLU A 237 20.11 23.44 19.87
CA GLU A 237 20.81 22.56 18.93
C GLU A 237 20.72 22.82 17.42
N GLY A 238 21.91 22.94 16.85
CA GLY A 238 22.26 23.34 15.50
C GLY A 238 21.52 22.68 14.36
N THR A 239 21.04 23.51 13.44
CA THR A 239 20.45 23.12 12.16
C THR A 239 21.45 23.38 11.04
N ASP A 240 22.16 22.32 10.62
CA ASP A 240 22.74 22.24 9.28
C ASP A 240 21.75 21.51 8.35
N GLY A 241 20.68 22.19 7.98
CA GLY A 241 19.70 21.68 7.05
C GLY A 241 18.95 22.84 6.38
N THR A 242 19.43 23.30 5.22
CA THR A 242 18.95 24.47 4.47
C THR A 242 17.63 24.25 3.70
N GLY A 243 16.83 23.21 4.04
CA GLY A 243 15.58 22.89 3.35
C GLY A 243 14.33 22.97 4.24
N PRO A 244 13.13 23.00 3.63
CA PRO A 244 11.88 22.97 4.38
C PRO A 244 11.75 21.68 5.22
N GLY A 245 10.99 21.76 6.31
CA GLY A 245 10.63 20.60 7.12
C GLY A 245 9.66 19.67 6.39
N THR A 246 9.37 18.53 7.00
CA THR A 246 8.48 17.52 6.42
C THR A 246 7.04 17.71 6.87
N VAL A 247 6.10 17.70 5.93
CA VAL A 247 4.66 17.59 6.20
C VAL A 247 4.28 16.11 6.32
N TRP A 248 3.73 15.72 7.46
CA TRP A 248 3.26 14.36 7.73
C TRP A 248 1.74 14.31 7.70
N PHE A 249 1.16 13.59 6.76
CA PHE A 249 -0.24 13.23 6.77
C PHE A 249 -0.43 12.04 7.71
N VAL A 250 -1.09 12.26 8.83
CA VAL A 250 -1.25 11.27 9.89
C VAL A 250 -2.72 10.90 10.04
N GLY A 251 -3.04 9.61 9.95
CA GLY A 251 -4.36 9.10 10.25
C GLY A 251 -4.65 9.26 11.75
N ALA A 252 -5.65 10.09 12.06
CA ALA A 252 -6.10 10.34 13.44
C ALA A 252 -6.93 9.18 14.02
N GLY A 253 -7.18 8.15 13.24
CA GLY A 253 -8.07 7.07 13.63
C GLY A 253 -9.56 7.48 13.55
N PRO A 254 -10.46 6.62 14.06
CA PRO A 254 -11.90 6.78 13.90
C PRO A 254 -12.53 7.77 14.90
N GLY A 255 -11.84 8.10 16.01
CA GLY A 255 -12.36 9.02 17.02
C GLY A 255 -11.67 8.95 18.37
N ASP A 256 -11.44 7.75 18.91
CA ASP A 256 -10.67 7.57 20.13
C ASP A 256 -9.19 7.90 19.85
N PRO A 257 -8.61 8.87 20.57
CA PRO A 257 -7.20 9.19 20.42
C PRO A 257 -6.26 8.01 20.69
N ASP A 258 -6.63 7.04 21.50
CA ASP A 258 -5.81 5.86 21.78
C ASP A 258 -5.75 4.88 20.60
N LEU A 259 -6.56 5.08 19.56
CA LEU A 259 -6.48 4.37 18.28
C LEU A 259 -5.55 5.04 17.26
N LEU A 260 -4.86 6.12 17.63
CA LEU A 260 -3.71 6.60 16.87
C LEU A 260 -2.63 5.53 16.84
N THR A 261 -1.95 5.40 15.70
CA THR A 261 -0.77 4.56 15.67
C THR A 261 0.33 5.12 16.58
N VAL A 262 1.17 4.26 17.15
CA VAL A 262 2.33 4.68 17.96
C VAL A 262 3.18 5.70 17.20
N LYS A 263 3.44 5.46 15.90
CA LYS A 263 4.18 6.39 15.06
C LYS A 263 3.48 7.74 14.89
N GLY A 264 2.15 7.75 14.74
CA GLY A 264 1.36 8.97 14.65
C GLY A 264 1.46 9.80 15.93
N ARG A 265 1.29 9.17 17.08
CA ARG A 265 1.45 9.78 18.40
C ARG A 265 2.84 10.39 18.60
N ASP A 266 3.89 9.64 18.28
CA ASP A 266 5.28 10.07 18.48
C ASP A 266 5.65 11.24 17.56
N LEU A 267 5.05 11.33 16.36
CA LEU A 267 5.19 12.47 15.47
C LEU A 267 4.44 13.71 16.00
N ILE A 268 3.23 13.52 16.54
CA ILE A 268 2.47 14.60 17.18
C ILE A 268 3.25 15.19 18.36
N ALA A 269 3.92 14.34 19.16
CA ALA A 269 4.75 14.76 20.29
C ALA A 269 6.01 15.54 19.87
N GLN A 270 6.37 15.56 18.60
CA GLN A 270 7.51 16.29 18.04
C GLN A 270 7.09 17.39 17.06
N ALA A 271 5.78 17.65 16.94
CA ALA A 271 5.26 18.59 15.96
C ALA A 271 5.51 20.03 16.36
N GLY A 272 6.00 20.85 15.42
CA GLY A 272 6.02 22.30 15.56
C GLY A 272 4.69 22.93 15.14
N ALA A 273 3.93 22.26 14.25
CA ALA A 273 2.61 22.73 13.83
C ALA A 273 1.70 21.54 13.49
N ILE A 274 0.41 21.64 13.83
CA ILE A 274 -0.62 20.63 13.57
C ILE A 274 -1.84 21.30 12.94
N LEU A 275 -2.29 20.78 11.80
CA LEU A 275 -3.55 21.14 11.17
C LEU A 275 -4.49 19.92 11.21
N PHE A 276 -5.59 19.99 11.93
CA PHE A 276 -6.54 18.87 12.01
C PHE A 276 -7.87 19.18 11.31
N ALA A 277 -8.57 18.13 10.88
CA ALA A 277 -9.86 18.22 10.18
C ALA A 277 -11.00 18.19 11.21
N GLY A 278 -11.26 19.29 11.90
CA GLY A 278 -12.15 19.37 13.08
C GLY A 278 -13.61 18.99 12.84
N SER A 279 -14.04 18.86 11.58
CA SER A 279 -15.37 18.32 11.27
C SER A 279 -15.51 16.81 11.60
N LEU A 280 -14.39 16.07 11.61
CA LEU A 280 -14.37 14.61 11.76
C LEU A 280 -13.27 14.11 12.74
N VAL A 281 -12.31 14.96 13.11
CA VAL A 281 -11.23 14.65 14.04
C VAL A 281 -11.46 15.40 15.34
N SER A 282 -11.47 14.70 16.46
CA SER A 282 -11.56 15.33 17.78
C SER A 282 -10.26 16.10 18.07
N GLU A 283 -10.37 17.28 18.68
CA GLU A 283 -9.23 18.03 19.19
C GLU A 283 -8.38 17.22 20.19
N ALA A 284 -9.01 16.28 20.90
CA ALA A 284 -8.31 15.36 21.78
C ALA A 284 -7.22 14.53 21.09
N ALA A 285 -7.25 14.39 19.77
CA ALA A 285 -6.18 13.74 19.01
C ALA A 285 -4.87 14.56 19.00
N THR A 286 -4.90 15.82 19.39
CA THR A 286 -3.70 16.68 19.50
C THR A 286 -3.09 16.69 20.90
N ARG A 287 -3.65 15.95 21.86
CA ARG A 287 -3.26 15.99 23.29
C ARG A 287 -1.79 15.71 23.60
N TRP A 288 -1.07 15.10 22.68
CA TRP A 288 0.37 14.84 22.83
C TRP A 288 1.26 15.93 22.21
N ALA A 289 0.66 16.98 21.63
CA ALA A 289 1.44 18.09 21.07
C ALA A 289 2.30 18.77 22.15
N PRO A 290 3.54 19.12 21.83
CA PRO A 290 4.41 19.77 22.80
C PRO A 290 3.94 21.20 23.08
N PRO A 291 4.33 21.78 24.26
CA PRO A 291 4.10 23.20 24.52
C PRO A 291 4.68 24.08 23.41
N GLY A 292 3.91 25.05 22.93
CA GLY A 292 4.30 25.95 21.84
C GLY A 292 4.05 25.41 20.42
N CYS A 293 3.49 24.22 20.26
CA CYS A 293 3.03 23.73 18.96
C CYS A 293 1.88 24.59 18.42
N GLU A 294 1.98 25.04 17.17
CA GLU A 294 0.88 25.73 16.47
C GLU A 294 -0.22 24.74 16.11
N ILE A 295 -1.42 24.88 16.66
CA ILE A 295 -2.56 23.98 16.38
C ILE A 295 -3.66 24.79 15.71
N ALA A 296 -4.16 24.29 14.56
CA ALA A 296 -5.25 24.92 13.80
C ALA A 296 -6.27 23.88 13.32
N ASP A 297 -7.53 24.32 13.22
CA ASP A 297 -8.64 23.54 12.65
C ASP A 297 -8.85 23.97 11.19
N SER A 298 -8.85 23.01 10.28
CA SER A 298 -9.12 23.28 8.86
C SER A 298 -10.61 23.35 8.50
N LYS A 299 -11.48 23.24 9.47
CA LYS A 299 -12.92 23.38 9.23
C LYS A 299 -13.25 24.77 8.67
N GLY A 300 -13.65 24.82 7.42
CA GLY A 300 -13.95 26.07 6.71
C GLY A 300 -12.83 26.58 5.84
N MET A 301 -11.65 25.97 5.84
CA MET A 301 -10.57 26.27 4.89
C MET A 301 -10.83 25.63 3.53
N THR A 302 -10.44 26.33 2.46
CA THR A 302 -10.36 25.76 1.12
C THR A 302 -9.12 24.87 1.00
N LEU A 303 -9.02 24.10 -0.10
CA LEU A 303 -7.87 23.24 -0.35
C LEU A 303 -6.57 24.07 -0.47
N GLU A 304 -6.64 25.21 -1.15
CA GLU A 304 -5.53 26.13 -1.36
C GLU A 304 -5.06 26.73 -0.02
N GLU A 305 -5.99 27.13 0.85
CA GLU A 305 -5.67 27.64 2.20
C GLU A 305 -5.01 26.58 3.06
N ILE A 306 -5.46 25.32 2.99
CA ILE A 306 -4.84 24.19 3.68
C ILE A 306 -3.41 23.97 3.18
N CYS A 307 -3.20 23.90 1.85
CA CYS A 307 -1.87 23.70 1.27
C CYS A 307 -0.92 24.85 1.61
N HIS A 308 -1.40 26.11 1.51
CA HIS A 308 -0.63 27.28 1.91
C HIS A 308 -0.26 27.26 3.39
N TRP A 309 -1.20 26.89 4.27
CA TRP A 309 -0.95 26.79 5.70
C TRP A 309 0.16 25.75 5.99
N LEU A 310 0.06 24.55 5.39
CA LEU A 310 1.05 23.47 5.56
C LEU A 310 2.43 23.87 5.03
N ALA A 311 2.50 24.41 3.82
CA ALA A 311 3.76 24.84 3.21
C ALA A 311 4.45 25.95 4.02
N SER A 312 3.69 26.97 4.46
CA SER A 312 4.24 28.08 5.24
C SER A 312 4.80 27.63 6.60
N ARG A 313 4.23 26.59 7.22
CA ARG A 313 4.72 26.03 8.50
C ARG A 313 5.92 25.12 8.26
N ALA A 314 5.99 24.41 7.14
CA ALA A 314 7.16 23.62 6.78
C ALA A 314 8.44 24.47 6.60
N LEU A 315 8.32 25.74 6.27
CA LEU A 315 9.45 26.66 6.23
C LEU A 315 9.98 27.05 7.63
N ARG A 316 9.18 26.85 8.68
CA ARG A 316 9.50 27.27 10.07
C ARG A 316 9.73 26.10 11.03
N HIS A 317 9.14 24.95 10.75
CA HIS A 317 9.15 23.77 11.61
C HIS A 317 9.65 22.56 10.86
N ARG A 318 10.45 21.71 11.53
CA ARG A 318 10.96 20.46 10.94
C ARG A 318 9.86 19.41 10.74
N THR A 319 8.86 19.41 11.62
CA THR A 319 7.75 18.44 11.61
C THR A 319 6.43 19.20 11.64
N VAL A 320 5.68 19.12 10.56
CA VAL A 320 4.33 19.67 10.42
C VAL A 320 3.37 18.51 10.23
N ILE A 321 2.27 18.49 10.98
CA ILE A 321 1.30 17.39 10.96
C ILE A 321 0.00 17.85 10.29
N ARG A 322 -0.49 17.07 9.34
CA ARG A 322 -1.87 17.10 8.85
C ARG A 322 -2.61 15.90 9.43
N LEU A 323 -3.45 16.11 10.45
CA LEU A 323 -4.31 15.05 11.03
C LEU A 323 -5.58 14.89 10.19
N GLN A 324 -5.83 13.67 9.73
CA GLN A 324 -7.00 13.31 8.94
C GLN A 324 -7.76 12.16 9.59
N THR A 325 -9.09 12.18 9.49
CA THR A 325 -9.94 11.14 10.06
C THR A 325 -9.65 9.77 9.45
N GLY A 326 -9.70 8.73 10.25
CA GLY A 326 -9.44 7.37 9.80
C GLY A 326 -8.03 7.21 9.25
N ASP A 327 -7.95 6.90 7.96
CA ASP A 327 -6.72 6.77 7.18
C ASP A 327 -6.66 7.86 6.10
N PRO A 328 -5.52 8.55 5.91
CA PRO A 328 -5.39 9.64 4.93
C PRO A 328 -5.65 9.22 3.48
N SER A 329 -5.44 7.95 3.14
CA SER A 329 -5.60 7.45 1.77
C SER A 329 -7.05 7.20 1.37
N LEU A 330 -8.01 7.29 2.31
CA LEU A 330 -9.42 7.00 2.06
C LEU A 330 -10.29 8.25 2.28
N TYR A 331 -10.79 8.84 1.20
CA TYR A 331 -11.64 10.05 1.18
C TYR A 331 -11.01 11.27 1.87
N GLY A 332 -9.68 11.32 1.98
CA GLY A 332 -8.94 12.37 2.66
C GLY A 332 -8.41 13.48 1.76
N ALA A 333 -8.74 13.50 0.45
CA ALA A 333 -8.16 14.43 -0.54
C ALA A 333 -6.62 14.49 -0.45
N LEU A 334 -5.98 13.33 -0.21
CA LEU A 334 -4.55 13.24 0.04
C LEU A 334 -3.72 13.76 -1.15
N ILE A 335 -4.03 13.28 -2.36
CA ILE A 335 -3.25 13.61 -3.56
C ILE A 335 -3.41 15.08 -3.92
N GLU A 336 -4.62 15.63 -3.77
CA GLU A 336 -4.90 17.04 -4.03
C GLU A 336 -4.11 17.99 -3.11
N MET A 337 -3.72 17.54 -1.91
CA MET A 337 -2.86 18.30 -1.00
C MET A 337 -1.38 18.01 -1.20
N VAL A 338 -1.01 16.78 -1.56
CA VAL A 338 0.38 16.37 -1.75
C VAL A 338 0.99 17.07 -2.97
N GLN A 339 0.26 17.12 -4.10
CA GLN A 339 0.78 17.67 -5.33
C GLN A 339 1.24 19.15 -5.20
N PRO A 340 0.45 20.08 -4.64
CA PRO A 340 0.93 21.45 -4.41
C PRO A 340 2.10 21.57 -3.44
N LEU A 341 2.22 20.66 -2.46
CA LEU A 341 3.36 20.62 -1.53
C LEU A 341 4.63 20.12 -2.23
N ASP A 342 4.52 19.10 -3.08
CA ASP A 342 5.64 18.62 -3.91
C ASP A 342 6.12 19.72 -4.88
N ASP A 343 5.19 20.44 -5.53
CA ASP A 343 5.49 21.57 -6.42
C ASP A 343 6.21 22.70 -5.66
N ALA A 344 5.88 22.89 -4.38
CA ALA A 344 6.56 23.83 -3.48
C ALA A 344 7.90 23.30 -2.91
N GLY A 345 8.33 22.09 -3.29
CA GLY A 345 9.55 21.47 -2.79
C GLY A 345 9.49 21.04 -1.31
N VAL A 346 8.28 20.89 -0.74
CA VAL A 346 8.06 20.48 0.65
C VAL A 346 8.01 18.96 0.74
N PRO A 347 8.90 18.30 1.49
CA PRO A 347 8.87 16.85 1.67
C PRO A 347 7.57 16.40 2.34
N VAL A 348 6.93 15.38 1.78
CA VAL A 348 5.68 14.80 2.29
C VAL A 348 5.88 13.35 2.70
N LYS A 349 5.24 12.94 3.80
CA LYS A 349 5.17 11.54 4.26
C LYS A 349 3.78 11.24 4.80
N VAL A 350 3.39 9.95 4.74
CA VAL A 350 2.08 9.48 5.19
C VAL A 350 2.25 8.44 6.30
N VAL A 351 1.43 8.54 7.33
CA VAL A 351 1.30 7.53 8.40
C VAL A 351 -0.13 7.01 8.37
N PRO A 352 -0.35 5.71 8.14
CA PRO A 352 -1.69 5.14 8.08
C PRO A 352 -2.43 5.28 9.42
N GLY A 353 -3.75 5.18 9.36
CA GLY A 353 -4.62 5.21 10.54
C GLY A 353 -5.66 4.10 10.52
N VAL A 354 -6.36 3.92 11.64
CA VAL A 354 -7.47 2.98 11.75
C VAL A 354 -8.71 3.55 11.08
N SER A 355 -9.17 2.91 10.00
CA SER A 355 -10.38 3.33 9.30
C SER A 355 -11.64 3.14 10.15
N SER A 356 -12.61 4.07 10.02
CA SER A 356 -13.90 3.95 10.67
C SER A 356 -14.72 2.72 10.26
N ALA A 357 -14.44 2.10 9.12
CA ALA A 357 -15.04 0.82 8.71
C ALA A 357 -14.66 -0.32 9.67
N PHE A 358 -13.38 -0.41 10.01
CA PHE A 358 -12.89 -1.42 10.95
C PHE A 358 -13.29 -1.11 12.39
N ALA A 359 -13.29 0.17 12.77
CA ALA A 359 -13.76 0.57 14.09
C ALA A 359 -15.27 0.28 14.29
N ALA A 360 -16.08 0.48 13.27
CA ALA A 360 -17.51 0.15 13.32
C ALA A 360 -17.74 -1.37 13.41
N ALA A 361 -16.98 -2.17 12.67
CA ALA A 361 -17.03 -3.61 12.80
C ALA A 361 -16.62 -4.08 14.21
N ALA A 362 -15.54 -3.50 14.76
CA ALA A 362 -15.06 -3.79 16.12
C ALA A 362 -16.11 -3.40 17.18
N ALA A 363 -16.71 -2.21 17.10
CA ALA A 363 -17.78 -1.76 17.99
C ALA A 363 -18.98 -2.72 17.94
N GLY A 364 -19.32 -3.21 16.75
CA GLY A 364 -20.35 -4.22 16.55
C GLY A 364 -19.94 -5.62 16.98
N VAL A 365 -18.65 -5.91 17.23
CA VAL A 365 -18.14 -7.28 17.40
C VAL A 365 -18.51 -8.15 16.19
N GLU A 366 -18.36 -7.60 14.98
CA GLU A 366 -18.72 -8.23 13.72
C GLU A 366 -17.46 -8.54 12.89
N SER A 367 -17.52 -9.61 12.10
CA SER A 367 -16.52 -9.93 11.12
C SER A 367 -16.97 -9.44 9.73
N LEU A 368 -16.12 -8.69 9.03
CA LEU A 368 -16.41 -8.23 7.68
C LEU A 368 -16.24 -9.35 6.63
N THR A 369 -15.58 -10.43 7.00
CA THR A 369 -15.37 -11.61 6.15
C THR A 369 -15.66 -12.88 6.92
N LEU A 370 -16.31 -13.85 6.26
CA LEU A 370 -16.62 -15.15 6.86
C LEU A 370 -16.51 -16.23 5.78
N PRO A 371 -15.83 -17.37 6.06
CA PRO A 371 -15.73 -18.47 5.11
C PRO A 371 -17.11 -18.92 4.62
N GLU A 372 -17.21 -19.18 3.31
CA GLU A 372 -18.43 -19.62 2.60
C GLU A 372 -19.60 -18.62 2.61
N VAL A 373 -19.46 -17.44 3.24
CA VAL A 373 -20.46 -16.38 3.24
C VAL A 373 -20.01 -15.21 2.38
N THR A 374 -18.92 -14.55 2.76
CA THR A 374 -18.25 -13.53 1.95
C THR A 374 -16.79 -13.38 2.34
N GLN A 375 -15.90 -13.24 1.35
CA GLN A 375 -14.47 -13.03 1.54
C GLN A 375 -14.03 -11.65 1.01
N THR A 376 -14.99 -10.84 0.52
CA THR A 376 -14.72 -9.54 -0.10
C THR A 376 -15.37 -8.42 0.70
N VAL A 377 -14.61 -7.33 0.88
CA VAL A 377 -15.08 -6.09 1.50
C VAL A 377 -14.93 -4.95 0.49
N ILE A 378 -16.01 -4.26 0.22
CA ILE A 378 -16.05 -3.09 -0.67
C ILE A 378 -16.18 -1.85 0.20
N LEU A 379 -15.20 -0.95 0.12
CA LEU A 379 -15.23 0.37 0.73
C LEU A 379 -15.75 1.36 -0.31
N THR A 380 -16.90 1.96 -0.08
CA THR A 380 -17.56 2.84 -1.05
C THR A 380 -18.34 3.98 -0.36
N ARG A 381 -18.91 4.85 -1.17
CA ARG A 381 -19.91 5.85 -0.78
C ARG A 381 -21.07 5.83 -1.76
N VAL A 382 -22.14 6.56 -1.49
CA VAL A 382 -23.24 6.75 -2.42
C VAL A 382 -23.10 8.10 -3.12
N ALA A 383 -23.49 8.19 -4.38
CA ALA A 383 -23.60 9.45 -5.10
C ALA A 383 -24.54 10.40 -4.34
N GLY A 384 -24.03 11.58 -4.02
CA GLY A 384 -24.75 12.63 -3.34
C GLY A 384 -24.52 13.98 -4.05
N ARG A 385 -23.89 14.93 -3.35
CA ARG A 385 -23.48 16.21 -3.96
C ARG A 385 -22.40 16.04 -5.03
N THR A 386 -21.59 14.98 -4.90
CA THR A 386 -20.56 14.61 -5.89
C THR A 386 -20.93 13.30 -6.54
N PRO A 387 -20.76 13.15 -7.87
CA PRO A 387 -21.09 11.92 -8.58
C PRO A 387 -20.14 10.76 -8.19
N MET A 388 -20.51 9.56 -8.57
CA MET A 388 -19.64 8.38 -8.58
C MET A 388 -19.13 8.15 -10.00
N PRO A 389 -17.94 7.55 -10.18
CA PRO A 389 -17.48 7.06 -11.47
C PRO A 389 -18.46 6.05 -12.07
N GLU A 390 -18.41 5.90 -13.39
CA GLU A 390 -19.20 4.90 -14.11
C GLU A 390 -18.85 3.49 -13.63
N GLY A 391 -19.86 2.67 -13.35
CA GLY A 391 -19.70 1.31 -12.84
C GLY A 391 -19.46 1.20 -11.32
N GLU A 392 -19.27 2.32 -10.62
CA GLU A 392 -19.10 2.34 -9.16
C GLU A 392 -20.38 2.77 -8.40
N ASP A 393 -21.53 2.78 -9.09
CA ASP A 393 -22.81 3.00 -8.43
C ASP A 393 -23.14 1.87 -7.45
N LEU A 394 -23.92 2.20 -6.40
CA LEU A 394 -24.19 1.24 -5.32
C LEU A 394 -24.92 -0.02 -5.83
N VAL A 395 -25.78 0.08 -6.87
CA VAL A 395 -26.48 -1.08 -7.43
C VAL A 395 -25.48 -2.05 -8.05
N SER A 396 -24.53 -1.54 -8.83
CA SER A 396 -23.49 -2.34 -9.46
C SER A 396 -22.60 -3.05 -8.44
N LEU A 397 -22.13 -2.32 -7.43
CA LEU A 397 -21.29 -2.88 -6.38
C LEU A 397 -22.05 -3.88 -5.49
N ALA A 398 -23.31 -3.63 -5.19
CA ALA A 398 -24.12 -4.48 -4.32
C ALA A 398 -24.51 -5.83 -4.96
N ARG A 399 -24.46 -5.96 -6.29
CA ARG A 399 -24.70 -7.24 -6.99
C ARG A 399 -23.72 -8.34 -6.58
N HIS A 400 -22.53 -7.98 -6.11
CA HIS A 400 -21.54 -8.95 -5.61
C HIS A 400 -21.97 -9.65 -4.32
N ARG A 401 -22.99 -9.16 -3.61
CA ARG A 401 -23.47 -9.73 -2.33
C ARG A 401 -22.36 -9.87 -1.28
N SER A 402 -21.31 -9.08 -1.40
CA SER A 402 -20.20 -9.00 -0.45
C SER A 402 -20.47 -7.94 0.63
N THR A 403 -19.58 -7.84 1.60
CA THR A 403 -19.65 -6.79 2.62
C THR A 403 -19.44 -5.43 1.99
N LEU A 404 -20.37 -4.50 2.24
CA LEU A 404 -20.29 -3.10 1.81
C LEU A 404 -20.11 -2.21 3.04
N CYS A 405 -18.99 -1.47 3.10
CA CYS A 405 -18.76 -0.40 4.07
C CYS A 405 -19.02 0.94 3.39
N ILE A 406 -20.12 1.60 3.70
CA ILE A 406 -20.63 2.77 2.99
C ILE A 406 -20.34 4.03 3.80
N PHE A 407 -19.38 4.82 3.31
CA PHE A 407 -18.90 6.06 3.92
C PHE A 407 -19.78 7.26 3.55
N LEU A 408 -19.74 8.32 4.36
CA LEU A 408 -20.29 9.67 4.06
C LEU A 408 -21.75 9.70 3.59
N SER A 409 -22.55 8.65 3.84
CA SER A 409 -23.83 8.44 3.18
C SER A 409 -25.02 8.29 4.14
N ILE A 410 -24.86 8.60 5.42
CA ILE A 410 -25.95 8.41 6.43
C ILE A 410 -27.22 9.22 6.11
N THR A 411 -27.09 10.37 5.48
CA THR A 411 -28.24 11.19 5.05
C THR A 411 -28.95 10.62 3.82
N LEU A 412 -28.38 9.62 3.16
CA LEU A 412 -28.85 9.00 1.92
C LEU A 412 -29.44 7.60 2.12
N LEU A 413 -29.89 7.26 3.35
CA LEU A 413 -30.42 5.93 3.68
C LEU A 413 -31.56 5.49 2.76
N SER A 414 -32.44 6.40 2.32
CA SER A 414 -33.51 6.07 1.37
C SER A 414 -32.97 5.63 0.01
N SER A 415 -31.89 6.24 -0.46
CA SER A 415 -31.21 5.83 -1.69
C SER A 415 -30.52 4.50 -1.51
N ILE A 416 -29.83 4.29 -0.38
CA ILE A 416 -29.18 3.03 -0.03
C ILE A 416 -30.19 1.87 -0.03
N GLN A 417 -31.35 2.05 0.64
CA GLN A 417 -32.39 1.03 0.67
C GLN A 417 -32.91 0.70 -0.74
N ARG A 418 -33.20 1.73 -1.56
CA ARG A 418 -33.64 1.56 -2.94
C ARG A 418 -32.60 0.80 -3.77
N ASP A 419 -31.34 1.20 -3.69
CA ASP A 419 -30.27 0.68 -4.52
C ASP A 419 -29.88 -0.75 -4.15
N LEU A 420 -29.87 -1.09 -2.85
CA LEU A 420 -29.68 -2.46 -2.38
C LEU A 420 -30.84 -3.38 -2.82
N ARG A 421 -32.09 -2.90 -2.76
CA ARG A 421 -33.26 -3.64 -3.31
C ARG A 421 -33.12 -3.88 -4.80
N ALA A 422 -32.73 -2.86 -5.56
CA ALA A 422 -32.50 -2.98 -7.01
C ALA A 422 -31.37 -3.97 -7.34
N ALA A 423 -30.37 -4.10 -6.46
CA ALA A 423 -29.36 -5.14 -6.55
C ALA A 423 -29.84 -6.52 -6.07
N GLY A 424 -31.10 -6.63 -5.63
CA GLY A 424 -31.76 -7.85 -5.19
C GLY A 424 -31.48 -8.27 -3.76
N TRP A 425 -30.99 -7.39 -2.87
CA TRP A 425 -30.85 -7.70 -1.44
C TRP A 425 -32.26 -7.90 -0.82
N PRO A 426 -32.41 -8.90 0.06
CA PRO A 426 -33.69 -9.15 0.73
C PRO A 426 -33.99 -8.08 1.79
N GLU A 427 -35.26 -7.90 2.15
CA GLU A 427 -35.69 -6.88 3.12
C GLU A 427 -35.13 -7.11 4.53
N ASP A 428 -34.90 -8.36 4.91
CA ASP A 428 -34.30 -8.78 6.16
C ASP A 428 -32.75 -8.77 6.14
N ALA A 429 -32.13 -8.33 5.02
CA ALA A 429 -30.67 -8.24 4.93
C ALA A 429 -30.12 -7.40 6.08
N PRO A 430 -29.14 -7.92 6.84
CA PRO A 430 -28.68 -7.24 8.04
C PRO A 430 -27.83 -6.01 7.72
N ILE A 431 -28.12 -4.93 8.41
CA ILE A 431 -27.42 -3.63 8.33
C ILE A 431 -26.95 -3.22 9.72
N LEU A 432 -25.67 -2.89 9.83
CA LEU A 432 -25.07 -2.29 11.02
C LEU A 432 -24.78 -0.80 10.73
N VAL A 433 -25.26 0.08 11.61
CA VAL A 433 -24.90 1.49 11.57
C VAL A 433 -24.22 1.86 12.89
N VAL A 434 -23.02 2.42 12.80
CA VAL A 434 -22.27 2.87 13.98
C VAL A 434 -22.01 4.37 13.83
N HIS A 435 -22.63 5.15 14.70
CA HIS A 435 -22.42 6.59 14.83
C HIS A 435 -21.24 6.85 15.73
N LYS A 436 -20.32 7.71 15.28
CA LYS A 436 -19.11 8.10 16.02
C LYS A 436 -18.36 6.87 16.57
N ALA A 437 -18.09 5.89 15.70
CA ALA A 437 -17.37 4.68 16.10
C ALA A 437 -16.09 5.02 16.88
N SER A 438 -15.94 4.42 18.05
CA SER A 438 -14.86 4.63 19.03
C SER A 438 -14.83 6.00 19.76
N TRP A 439 -15.73 6.94 19.48
CA TRP A 439 -15.74 8.20 20.22
C TRP A 439 -16.18 7.97 21.67
N PRO A 440 -15.36 8.30 22.67
CA PRO A 440 -15.69 8.03 24.07
C PRO A 440 -16.99 8.70 24.50
N GLY A 441 -17.95 7.90 24.97
CA GLY A 441 -19.25 8.39 25.48
C GLY A 441 -20.25 8.84 24.41
N GLU A 442 -19.89 8.86 23.12
CA GLU A 442 -20.76 9.33 22.05
C GLU A 442 -21.12 8.23 21.02
N GLU A 443 -20.46 7.07 21.10
CA GLU A 443 -20.71 5.95 20.19
C GLU A 443 -22.15 5.41 20.34
N LYS A 444 -22.82 5.19 19.19
CA LYS A 444 -24.13 4.52 19.15
C LYS A 444 -24.12 3.44 18.07
N ILE A 445 -24.60 2.27 18.43
CA ILE A 445 -24.66 1.08 17.55
C ILE A 445 -26.13 0.77 17.26
N VAL A 446 -26.49 0.74 15.99
CA VAL A 446 -27.82 0.33 15.50
C VAL A 446 -27.67 -0.91 14.64
N ARG A 447 -28.26 -2.02 15.07
CA ARG A 447 -28.47 -3.22 14.28
C ARG A 447 -29.88 -3.21 13.74
N SER A 448 -30.03 -3.39 12.44
CA SER A 448 -31.32 -3.31 11.76
C SER A 448 -31.32 -4.18 10.51
N THR A 449 -32.41 -4.14 9.79
CA THR A 449 -32.57 -4.77 8.48
C THR A 449 -32.58 -3.71 7.38
N LEU A 450 -32.47 -4.15 6.13
CA LEU A 450 -32.61 -3.28 4.97
C LEU A 450 -33.96 -2.55 4.99
N ALA A 451 -35.04 -3.22 5.42
CA ALA A 451 -36.37 -2.61 5.54
C ALA A 451 -36.41 -1.46 6.53
N ASP A 452 -35.79 -1.64 7.70
CA ASP A 452 -36.07 -0.80 8.89
C ASP A 452 -34.95 0.19 9.22
N VAL A 453 -33.78 0.12 8.58
CA VAL A 453 -32.58 0.88 8.95
C VAL A 453 -32.79 2.39 9.01
N LYS A 454 -33.59 2.93 8.10
CA LYS A 454 -33.88 4.38 8.07
C LYS A 454 -34.64 4.83 9.31
N GLU A 455 -35.66 4.07 9.68
CA GLU A 455 -36.49 4.37 10.86
C GLU A 455 -35.69 4.14 12.15
N ALA A 456 -34.92 3.06 12.23
CA ALA A 456 -34.06 2.79 13.37
C ALA A 456 -33.02 3.91 13.59
N CYS A 457 -32.39 4.42 12.52
CA CYS A 457 -31.47 5.56 12.63
C CYS A 457 -32.19 6.86 13.04
N ARG A 458 -33.40 7.08 12.55
CA ARG A 458 -34.20 8.24 12.94
C ARG A 458 -34.54 8.23 14.45
N GLN A 459 -34.94 7.07 14.98
CA GLN A 459 -35.23 6.87 16.41
C GLN A 459 -33.97 7.06 17.27
N ALA A 460 -32.82 6.56 16.79
CA ALA A 460 -31.52 6.73 17.45
C ALA A 460 -30.94 8.15 17.31
N LYS A 461 -31.60 9.05 16.54
CA LYS A 461 -31.16 10.42 16.24
C LYS A 461 -29.79 10.45 15.58
N ILE A 462 -29.53 9.53 14.64
CA ILE A 462 -28.27 9.45 13.88
C ILE A 462 -28.47 10.16 12.55
N VAL A 463 -27.79 11.31 12.36
CA VAL A 463 -27.92 12.16 11.18
C VAL A 463 -26.58 12.52 10.52
N SER A 464 -25.45 12.19 11.17
CA SER A 464 -24.10 12.51 10.71
C SER A 464 -23.09 11.53 11.27
N GLN A 465 -21.85 11.57 10.80
CA GLN A 465 -20.67 10.87 11.35
C GLN A 465 -20.94 9.38 11.65
N ALA A 466 -21.58 8.67 10.73
CA ALA A 466 -21.90 7.27 10.89
C ALA A 466 -21.36 6.41 9.74
N MET A 467 -20.86 5.25 10.10
CA MET A 467 -20.50 4.17 9.18
C MET A 467 -21.71 3.27 9.00
N ILE A 468 -22.01 2.92 7.74
CA ILE A 468 -23.05 1.97 7.40
C ILE A 468 -22.37 0.72 6.85
N ILE A 469 -22.64 -0.44 7.44
CA ILE A 469 -22.16 -1.73 6.96
C ILE A 469 -23.36 -2.58 6.57
N ALA A 470 -23.46 -2.94 5.30
CA ALA A 470 -24.39 -3.93 4.79
C ALA A 470 -23.62 -5.21 4.48
N SER A 471 -23.91 -6.30 5.19
CA SER A 471 -23.13 -7.53 5.01
C SER A 471 -23.94 -8.75 5.42
N PRO A 472 -23.85 -9.86 4.64
CA PRO A 472 -24.45 -11.12 5.05
C PRO A 472 -23.79 -11.74 6.29
N THR A 473 -22.66 -11.20 6.78
CA THR A 473 -21.97 -11.71 7.98
C THR A 473 -22.44 -11.10 9.29
N ILE A 474 -23.20 -9.99 9.24
CA ILE A 474 -23.66 -9.32 10.45
C ILE A 474 -24.59 -10.23 11.24
N GLY A 475 -24.33 -10.34 12.54
CA GLY A 475 -25.09 -11.23 13.43
C GLY A 475 -24.65 -12.69 13.39
N ALA A 476 -23.60 -13.04 12.64
CA ALA A 476 -23.10 -14.41 12.55
C ALA A 476 -22.72 -15.01 13.90
N ARG A 477 -22.37 -14.18 14.88
CA ARG A 477 -22.13 -14.60 16.28
C ARG A 477 -23.31 -15.35 16.91
N GLN A 478 -24.53 -15.10 16.43
CA GLN A 478 -25.77 -15.70 16.96
C GLN A 478 -26.24 -16.89 16.13
N TRP A 479 -25.53 -17.26 15.05
CA TRP A 479 -25.92 -18.39 14.23
C TRP A 479 -25.67 -19.71 14.98
N SER A 480 -26.57 -20.66 14.80
CA SER A 480 -26.48 -22.00 15.42
C SER A 480 -25.32 -22.82 14.86
N THR A 481 -24.93 -22.57 13.61
CA THR A 481 -23.84 -23.25 12.92
C THR A 481 -23.00 -22.22 12.15
N LEU A 482 -21.69 -22.29 12.34
CA LEU A 482 -20.70 -21.47 11.64
C LEU A 482 -19.73 -22.38 10.91
N THR A 483 -19.50 -22.13 9.63
CA THR A 483 -18.42 -22.81 8.91
C THR A 483 -17.08 -22.33 9.47
N LYS A 484 -16.31 -23.27 10.02
CA LYS A 484 -14.97 -22.98 10.53
C LYS A 484 -14.01 -22.72 9.39
N SER A 485 -13.12 -21.75 9.57
CA SER A 485 -12.00 -21.58 8.66
C SER A 485 -11.16 -22.86 8.61
N ARG A 486 -10.93 -23.40 7.42
CA ARG A 486 -10.08 -24.59 7.24
C ARG A 486 -8.69 -24.41 7.84
N LEU A 487 -8.18 -23.18 7.85
CA LEU A 487 -6.87 -22.86 8.44
C LEU A 487 -6.76 -23.26 9.90
N TYR A 488 -7.86 -23.17 10.66
CA TYR A 488 -7.93 -23.52 12.08
C TYR A 488 -8.54 -24.92 12.35
N ASP A 489 -8.96 -25.62 11.30
CA ASP A 489 -9.50 -26.98 11.41
C ASP A 489 -8.38 -27.96 11.78
N ALA A 490 -8.64 -28.84 12.75
CA ALA A 490 -7.66 -29.81 13.21
C ALA A 490 -7.27 -30.83 12.13
N SER A 491 -8.19 -31.13 11.20
CA SER A 491 -7.97 -32.02 10.06
C SER A 491 -7.16 -31.39 8.93
N PHE A 492 -6.89 -30.06 8.97
CA PHE A 492 -6.20 -29.34 7.92
C PHE A 492 -4.71 -29.18 8.23
N THR A 493 -3.85 -29.70 7.32
CA THR A 493 -2.40 -29.50 7.39
C THR A 493 -2.00 -28.16 6.78
N HIS A 494 -1.25 -27.37 7.51
CA HIS A 494 -0.63 -26.13 7.01
C HIS A 494 0.81 -25.98 7.52
N ARG A 495 1.54 -24.95 7.05
CA ARG A 495 2.97 -24.76 7.31
C ARG A 495 3.38 -24.95 8.78
N PHE A 496 2.56 -24.53 9.73
CA PHE A 496 2.87 -24.56 11.17
C PHE A 496 2.16 -25.69 11.93
N ARG A 497 1.30 -26.48 11.27
CA ARG A 497 0.52 -27.54 11.90
C ARG A 497 0.20 -28.66 10.92
N ARG A 498 0.57 -29.88 11.28
CA ARG A 498 0.13 -31.08 10.57
C ARG A 498 -1.18 -31.59 11.19
N ALA A 499 -2.10 -32.03 10.35
CA ALA A 499 -3.25 -32.80 10.80
C ALA A 499 -2.77 -34.09 11.47
N SER A 500 -3.33 -34.44 12.62
CA SER A 500 -3.07 -35.71 13.29
C SER A 500 -4.38 -36.28 13.82
N GLU A 501 -4.56 -37.59 13.68
CA GLU A 501 -5.72 -38.28 14.22
C GLU A 501 -5.78 -38.21 15.76
N GLU A 502 -4.62 -38.22 16.43
CA GLU A 502 -4.52 -38.03 17.89
C GLU A 502 -5.09 -36.70 18.37
N ARG A 503 -4.89 -35.60 17.61
CA ARG A 503 -5.48 -34.28 17.93
C ARG A 503 -6.99 -34.24 17.77
N LEU A 504 -7.53 -34.97 16.81
CA LEU A 504 -8.99 -35.08 16.62
C LEU A 504 -9.63 -35.83 17.79
N VAL A 505 -8.98 -36.86 18.31
CA VAL A 505 -9.44 -37.62 19.50
C VAL A 505 -9.35 -36.76 20.76
N ASP A 506 -8.24 -36.03 20.98
CA ASP A 506 -8.06 -35.15 22.15
C ASP A 506 -9.06 -34.00 22.17
N MET A 507 -9.42 -33.46 21.01
CA MET A 507 -10.48 -32.44 20.90
C MET A 507 -11.87 -33.01 21.15
N ALA A 508 -12.15 -34.24 20.70
CA ALA A 508 -13.43 -34.90 20.89
C ALA A 508 -13.66 -35.32 22.37
N VAL A 509 -12.58 -35.54 23.12
CA VAL A 509 -12.61 -35.98 24.54
C VAL A 509 -12.44 -34.78 25.50
N GLY A 510 -12.30 -33.53 25.00
CA GLY A 510 -12.17 -32.35 25.85
C GLY A 510 -10.82 -32.23 26.59
N LYS A 511 -9.82 -33.03 26.25
CA LYS A 511 -8.46 -32.94 26.78
C LYS A 511 -7.61 -31.98 25.96
N LEU A 512 -8.02 -30.70 25.86
CA LEU A 512 -7.17 -29.65 25.32
C LEU A 512 -6.10 -29.29 26.37
N ASN A 513 -4.91 -29.85 26.22
CA ASN A 513 -3.72 -29.23 26.78
C ASN A 513 -3.13 -28.32 25.70
N PRO A 514 -3.31 -26.99 25.77
CA PRO A 514 -2.70 -26.09 24.81
C PRO A 514 -1.18 -26.12 25.03
N ARG A 515 -0.44 -26.76 24.14
CA ARG A 515 0.99 -26.50 23.98
C ARG A 515 1.13 -25.10 23.35
N SER A 516 0.72 -24.08 24.07
CA SER A 516 1.22 -22.74 23.88
C SER A 516 2.44 -22.63 24.80
N GLU A 517 3.62 -22.51 24.21
CA GLU A 517 4.75 -21.93 24.94
C GLU A 517 4.34 -20.51 25.30
N THR A 518 3.75 -20.35 26.46
CA THR A 518 3.44 -19.04 27.03
C THR A 518 4.78 -18.46 27.47
N ARG A 519 5.36 -17.61 26.63
CA ARG A 519 6.54 -16.85 26.99
C ARG A 519 6.09 -15.72 27.90
N VAL A 520 6.27 -15.88 29.19
CA VAL A 520 6.13 -14.79 30.16
C VAL A 520 7.35 -13.88 29.96
N LEU A 521 7.12 -12.65 29.52
CA LEU A 521 8.15 -11.61 29.52
C LEU A 521 8.33 -11.20 30.98
N GLU A 522 9.33 -11.74 31.65
CA GLU A 522 9.79 -11.22 32.93
C GLU A 522 10.34 -9.81 32.71
N GLY A 523 9.62 -8.83 33.26
CA GLY A 523 10.03 -7.43 33.23
C GLY A 523 11.31 -7.22 34.01
N GLN A 524 12.36 -6.76 33.36
CA GLN A 524 13.51 -6.18 34.04
C GLN A 524 13.10 -4.81 34.62
N THR A 525 12.61 -4.81 35.85
CA THR A 525 12.59 -3.62 36.70
C THR A 525 13.57 -3.85 37.86
N LYS A 526 14.84 -3.52 37.62
CA LYS A 526 15.76 -3.20 38.70
C LYS A 526 15.65 -1.71 38.95
N THR A 527 14.77 -1.30 39.83
CA THR A 527 14.85 -0.04 40.54
C THR A 527 15.31 -0.38 41.95
N THR A 528 16.58 -0.16 42.20
CA THR A 528 17.13 -0.13 43.56
C THR A 528 16.62 1.13 44.26
N PHE A 529 15.63 0.98 45.11
CA PHE A 529 15.39 1.95 46.18
C PHE A 529 16.26 1.56 47.37
N THR A 530 17.21 2.39 47.72
CA THR A 530 17.90 2.37 49.01
C THR A 530 16.95 2.98 50.03
N ASP A 531 16.43 2.15 50.95
CA ASP A 531 15.82 2.59 52.20
C ASP A 531 16.93 3.09 53.12
N GLU A 532 17.00 4.39 53.32
CA GLU A 532 17.60 4.94 54.56
C GLU A 532 16.51 5.02 55.62
N ALA A 533 16.56 4.06 56.54
CA ALA A 533 15.83 4.11 57.77
C ALA A 533 16.46 5.20 58.69
N SER A 534 15.67 6.14 59.12
CA SER A 534 15.96 6.90 60.35
C SER A 534 14.85 6.61 61.35
N ASP A 535 15.23 5.86 62.40
CA ASP A 535 14.54 5.83 63.67
C ASP A 535 14.37 7.25 64.20
N ASP A 536 13.18 7.58 64.71
CA ASP A 536 13.06 8.27 65.99
C ASP A 536 11.62 8.23 66.53
N ASN A 537 11.52 7.52 67.59
CA ASN A 537 10.77 7.66 68.83
C ASN A 537 9.55 8.61 68.99
N LEU A 538 8.60 8.03 69.70
CA LEU A 538 7.83 8.54 70.86
C LEU A 538 6.39 9.05 70.64
N GLN A 539 5.59 8.30 71.33
CA GLN A 539 4.29 8.48 72.00
C GLN A 539 3.04 8.22 71.17
#